data_7f0017ee50a2639127a38c8f9e61beb9
#
_entry.id   7f0017ee50a2639127a38c8f9e61beb9
#
_cell.length_a   1.000
_cell.length_b   1.000
_cell.length_c   1.000
_cell.angle_alpha   90.00
_cell.angle_beta   90.00
_cell.angle_gamma   90.00
#
_symmetry.space_group_name_H-M   'P 1'
#
loop_
_entity.id
_entity.type
_entity.pdbx_description
1 polymer ?
#
loop_
_entity_poly.entity_id
_entity_poly.type
_entity_poly.pdbx_seq_one_letter_code
_entity_poly.pdbx_strand_id
1 'polypeptide(L)'
;IMQKTYKDIFAEFEGKGYSADSPFGGDVKYHLGYSTDVTTNDGKSVHLSLCPNPSHLETVNGVVEGLSRSKIDFKYGGDDSRLAPILIHGDASVAGQGIVYEVIQMANLEGYKTGGTIHLVINNQIGFTTNYKDARSSTYCTDIAKVTLSPVFHVNGDDVEALVYAINLAMEYRQKYKNDVFIDILCYRRFGHNEADEPKFTQPLLYKAIEKHANPRDIYIQKLTNSGELEAGLAKEMEKEFKGLLQERLNEAKEITSTYHDVKFGGAWSDMRLATEKDFETSPNTAVKKETLLEVAKRISTLPKDKKFFKKIEKLFDE
;
A
#
# COMPACT_ATOMS: atom_id res chain seq x y z
N ILE A 1 10.33 -1.23 -5.94
CA ILE A 1 9.87 -2.13 -4.87
C ILE A 1 9.05 -3.29 -5.45
N MET A 2 8.07 -3.00 -6.28
CA MET A 2 7.18 -4.02 -6.87
C MET A 2 7.77 -4.71 -8.12
N GLN A 3 9.02 -4.48 -8.46
CA GLN A 3 9.75 -5.05 -9.60
C GLN A 3 9.13 -4.77 -10.98
N LYS A 4 8.32 -3.72 -11.11
CA LYS A 4 7.91 -3.23 -12.43
C LYS A 4 9.14 -2.75 -13.19
N THR A 5 9.26 -3.11 -14.47
CA THR A 5 10.47 -2.76 -15.24
C THR A 5 10.59 -1.26 -15.50
N TYR A 6 11.79 -0.73 -15.53
CA TYR A 6 12.01 0.70 -15.84
C TYR A 6 11.48 1.07 -17.22
N LYS A 7 11.59 0.15 -18.19
CA LYS A 7 11.03 0.32 -19.52
C LYS A 7 9.52 0.52 -19.50
N ASP A 8 8.79 -0.30 -18.73
CA ASP A 8 7.32 -0.17 -18.62
C ASP A 8 6.93 1.13 -17.92
N ILE A 9 7.67 1.51 -16.85
CA ILE A 9 7.46 2.77 -16.16
C ILE A 9 7.65 3.95 -17.12
N PHE A 10 8.73 3.99 -17.88
CA PHE A 10 8.99 5.05 -18.86
C PHE A 10 7.97 5.06 -19.99
N ALA A 11 7.55 3.90 -20.49
CA ALA A 11 6.52 3.82 -21.52
C ALA A 11 5.18 4.41 -21.06
N GLU A 12 4.79 4.17 -19.81
CA GLU A 12 3.60 4.76 -19.22
C GLU A 12 3.72 6.29 -19.07
N PHE A 13 4.88 6.82 -18.68
CA PHE A 13 5.13 8.26 -18.61
C PHE A 13 5.17 8.93 -19.99
N GLU A 14 5.59 8.19 -21.04
CA GLU A 14 5.53 8.63 -22.44
C GLU A 14 4.10 8.53 -23.03
N GLY A 15 3.11 8.10 -22.25
CA GLY A 15 1.71 7.97 -22.69
C GLY A 15 1.46 6.80 -23.64
N LYS A 16 2.38 5.83 -23.71
CA LYS A 16 2.32 4.72 -24.68
C LYS A 16 1.56 3.49 -24.16
N GLY A 17 0.96 3.57 -22.97
CA GLY A 17 0.28 2.45 -22.32
C GLY A 17 -1.15 2.18 -22.79
N TYR A 18 -1.75 3.05 -23.60
CA TYR A 18 -3.14 2.94 -24.01
C TYR A 18 -3.28 3.18 -25.48
N SER A 19 -4.05 2.33 -26.20
CA SER A 19 -4.44 2.63 -27.57
C SER A 19 -5.49 3.73 -27.58
N ALA A 20 -5.54 4.53 -28.67
CA ALA A 20 -6.57 5.56 -28.87
C ALA A 20 -7.99 4.96 -28.84
N ASP A 21 -8.13 3.67 -29.15
CA ASP A 21 -9.39 2.93 -29.21
C ASP A 21 -9.73 2.23 -27.87
N SER A 22 -8.92 2.42 -26.82
CA SER A 22 -9.22 1.84 -25.51
C SER A 22 -10.45 2.55 -24.91
N PRO A 23 -11.50 1.82 -24.50
CA PRO A 23 -12.67 2.41 -23.85
C PRO A 23 -12.33 3.02 -22.47
N PHE A 24 -11.14 2.74 -21.94
CA PHE A 24 -10.65 3.27 -20.69
C PHE A 24 -9.43 4.15 -20.95
N GLY A 25 -9.52 5.43 -20.62
CA GLY A 25 -8.45 6.41 -20.81
C GLY A 25 -7.24 6.26 -19.90
N GLY A 26 -7.15 5.19 -19.13
CA GLY A 26 -6.11 5.00 -18.10
C GLY A 26 -6.41 5.77 -16.83
N ASP A 27 -5.49 5.66 -15.87
CA ASP A 27 -5.57 6.35 -14.59
C ASP A 27 -4.20 6.88 -14.19
N VAL A 28 -4.16 7.77 -13.19
CA VAL A 28 -2.89 8.25 -12.65
C VAL A 28 -2.10 7.10 -12.01
N LYS A 29 -0.79 7.15 -12.14
CA LYS A 29 0.09 6.02 -11.81
C LYS A 29 -0.03 5.54 -10.37
N TYR A 30 -0.25 6.44 -9.42
CA TYR A 30 -0.36 6.08 -8.00
C TYR A 30 -1.69 5.42 -7.63
N HIS A 31 -2.68 5.40 -8.52
CA HIS A 31 -3.92 4.63 -8.35
C HIS A 31 -3.78 3.16 -8.75
N LEU A 32 -2.75 2.83 -9.54
CA LEU A 32 -2.58 1.49 -10.08
C LEU A 32 -2.12 0.49 -9.02
N GLY A 33 -2.74 -0.68 -9.01
CA GLY A 33 -2.28 -1.82 -8.25
C GLY A 33 -1.16 -2.57 -8.95
N TYR A 34 -0.52 -3.47 -8.21
CA TYR A 34 0.50 -4.36 -8.76
C TYR A 34 0.59 -5.65 -7.94
N SER A 35 0.98 -6.73 -8.58
CA SER A 35 1.12 -8.03 -7.94
C SER A 35 2.37 -8.73 -8.47
N THR A 36 3.24 -9.20 -7.58
CA THR A 36 4.48 -9.87 -7.95
C THR A 36 4.98 -10.78 -6.84
N ASP A 37 5.75 -11.80 -7.23
CA ASP A 37 6.50 -12.64 -6.28
C ASP A 37 7.95 -12.16 -6.22
N VAL A 38 8.48 -12.04 -5.02
CA VAL A 38 9.87 -11.68 -4.77
C VAL A 38 10.58 -12.80 -4.02
N THR A 39 11.85 -13.03 -4.35
CA THR A 39 12.70 -13.95 -3.61
C THR A 39 13.50 -13.17 -2.58
N THR A 40 13.39 -13.57 -1.32
CA THR A 40 14.15 -12.99 -0.22
C THR A 40 15.60 -13.47 -0.25
N ASN A 41 16.48 -12.79 0.51
CA ASN A 41 17.91 -13.15 0.56
C ASN A 41 18.16 -14.59 1.07
N ASP A 42 17.23 -15.14 1.85
CA ASP A 42 17.27 -16.53 2.33
C ASP A 42 16.57 -17.51 1.38
N GLY A 43 16.25 -17.09 0.17
CA GLY A 43 15.70 -17.92 -0.90
C GLY A 43 14.21 -18.25 -0.81
N LYS A 44 13.47 -17.61 0.12
CA LYS A 44 12.03 -17.80 0.24
C LYS A 44 11.27 -16.93 -0.75
N SER A 45 10.15 -17.43 -1.28
CA SER A 45 9.23 -16.65 -2.09
C SER A 45 8.23 -15.93 -1.22
N VAL A 46 8.07 -14.63 -1.44
CA VAL A 46 7.07 -13.77 -0.78
C VAL A 46 6.24 -13.09 -1.85
N HIS A 47 4.93 -13.22 -1.75
CA HIS A 47 3.99 -12.54 -2.64
C HIS A 47 3.72 -11.12 -2.15
N LEU A 48 3.98 -10.13 -3.00
CA LEU A 48 3.67 -8.72 -2.77
C LEU A 48 2.44 -8.33 -3.59
N SER A 49 1.47 -7.70 -2.94
CA SER A 49 0.25 -7.22 -3.58
C SER A 49 0.03 -5.76 -3.19
N LEU A 50 0.10 -4.86 -4.15
CA LEU A 50 -0.23 -3.45 -3.99
C LEU A 50 -1.70 -3.24 -4.38
N CYS A 51 -2.51 -2.83 -3.41
CA CYS A 51 -3.91 -2.52 -3.66
C CYS A 51 -4.04 -1.21 -4.46
N PRO A 52 -4.84 -1.16 -5.53
CA PRO A 52 -5.22 0.09 -6.16
C PRO A 52 -5.86 1.03 -5.14
N ASN A 53 -5.51 2.31 -5.17
CA ASN A 53 -6.06 3.29 -4.23
C ASN A 53 -6.65 4.50 -4.96
N PRO A 54 -7.74 5.10 -4.45
CA PRO A 54 -8.32 6.32 -5.00
C PRO A 54 -7.58 7.57 -4.53
N SER A 55 -7.94 8.74 -5.05
CA SER A 55 -7.46 10.04 -4.56
C SER A 55 -8.00 10.41 -3.17
N HIS A 56 -9.02 9.72 -2.68
CA HIS A 56 -9.52 9.90 -1.31
C HIS A 56 -8.52 9.30 -0.33
N LEU A 57 -7.78 10.15 0.34
CA LEU A 57 -6.73 9.74 1.28
C LEU A 57 -7.28 8.82 2.36
N GLU A 58 -6.53 7.76 2.66
CA GLU A 58 -6.78 6.77 3.72
C GLU A 58 -7.97 5.81 3.49
N THR A 59 -8.81 6.02 2.46
CA THR A 59 -9.96 5.12 2.22
C THR A 59 -9.54 3.70 1.86
N VAL A 60 -8.37 3.53 1.25
CA VAL A 60 -7.81 2.22 0.91
C VAL A 60 -7.47 1.38 2.14
N ASN A 61 -7.30 1.98 3.31
CA ASN A 61 -6.93 1.27 4.53
C ASN A 61 -7.94 0.16 4.85
N GLY A 62 -9.22 0.48 4.87
CA GLY A 62 -10.28 -0.51 5.09
C GLY A 62 -10.35 -1.59 4.01
N VAL A 63 -10.03 -1.25 2.76
CA VAL A 63 -9.97 -2.21 1.65
C VAL A 63 -8.82 -3.19 1.84
N VAL A 64 -7.64 -2.71 2.22
CA VAL A 64 -6.46 -3.56 2.47
C VAL A 64 -6.71 -4.49 3.66
N GLU A 65 -7.33 -4.00 4.74
CA GLU A 65 -7.68 -4.83 5.89
C GLU A 65 -8.71 -5.91 5.50
N GLY A 66 -9.74 -5.56 4.73
CA GLY A 66 -10.74 -6.51 4.23
C GLY A 66 -10.14 -7.58 3.31
N LEU A 67 -9.27 -7.18 2.37
CA LEU A 67 -8.53 -8.10 1.50
C LEU A 67 -7.61 -9.04 2.31
N SER A 68 -6.93 -8.48 3.31
CA SER A 68 -6.06 -9.25 4.20
C SER A 68 -6.85 -10.26 5.01
N ARG A 69 -7.95 -9.85 5.63
CA ARG A 69 -8.85 -10.73 6.37
C ARG A 69 -9.38 -11.86 5.48
N SER A 70 -9.86 -11.54 4.29
CA SER A 70 -10.35 -12.54 3.34
C SER A 70 -9.28 -13.56 2.96
N LYS A 71 -8.05 -13.12 2.69
CA LYS A 71 -6.94 -14.03 2.39
C LYS A 71 -6.57 -14.91 3.59
N ILE A 72 -6.58 -14.35 4.80
CA ILE A 72 -6.33 -15.11 6.03
C ILE A 72 -7.37 -16.22 6.18
N ASP A 73 -8.65 -15.91 6.04
CA ASP A 73 -9.73 -16.87 6.24
C ASP A 73 -9.76 -17.94 5.13
N PHE A 74 -9.74 -17.54 3.86
CA PHE A 74 -10.00 -18.45 2.74
C PHE A 74 -8.74 -19.07 2.14
N LYS A 75 -7.60 -18.38 2.18
CA LYS A 75 -6.36 -18.89 1.59
C LYS A 75 -5.42 -19.51 2.62
N TYR A 76 -5.40 -18.99 3.83
CA TYR A 76 -4.46 -19.41 4.88
C TYR A 76 -5.13 -20.12 6.05
N GLY A 77 -6.43 -20.45 5.96
CA GLY A 77 -7.14 -21.24 6.98
C GLY A 77 -7.20 -20.58 8.35
N GLY A 78 -7.20 -19.26 8.41
CA GLY A 78 -7.21 -18.48 9.66
C GLY A 78 -5.82 -18.15 10.22
N ASP A 79 -4.73 -18.58 9.55
CA ASP A 79 -3.36 -18.31 9.98
C ASP A 79 -2.92 -16.88 9.58
N ASP A 80 -3.05 -15.94 10.50
CA ASP A 80 -2.67 -14.53 10.33
C ASP A 80 -1.15 -14.28 10.34
N SER A 81 -0.34 -15.29 10.68
CA SER A 81 1.11 -15.19 10.62
C SER A 81 1.67 -15.19 9.20
N ARG A 82 0.87 -15.65 8.23
CA ARG A 82 1.26 -15.82 6.83
C ARG A 82 1.00 -14.60 5.96
N LEU A 83 0.40 -13.55 6.51
CA LEU A 83 0.10 -12.32 5.80
C LEU A 83 0.32 -11.11 6.71
N ALA A 84 0.94 -10.07 6.22
CA ALA A 84 1.10 -8.81 6.93
C ALA A 84 0.52 -7.66 6.09
N PRO A 85 -0.57 -7.01 6.53
CA PRO A 85 -0.98 -5.75 5.95
C PRO A 85 0.04 -4.66 6.27
N ILE A 86 0.34 -3.83 5.26
CA ILE A 86 1.23 -2.67 5.40
C ILE A 86 0.48 -1.46 4.83
N LEU A 87 0.27 -0.44 5.64
CA LEU A 87 -0.35 0.81 5.25
C LEU A 87 0.69 1.92 5.24
N ILE A 88 0.78 2.65 4.13
CA ILE A 88 1.72 3.77 3.97
C ILE A 88 0.92 5.06 4.00
N HIS A 89 1.21 5.91 4.97
CA HIS A 89 0.48 7.15 5.26
C HIS A 89 1.36 8.38 5.04
N GLY A 90 0.73 9.50 4.71
CA GLY A 90 1.32 10.83 4.93
C GLY A 90 1.02 11.31 6.36
N ASP A 91 1.86 12.17 6.93
CA ASP A 91 1.69 12.67 8.29
C ASP A 91 0.43 13.53 8.49
N ALA A 92 0.04 14.28 7.45
CA ALA A 92 -1.17 15.09 7.49
C ALA A 92 -2.44 14.23 7.35
N SER A 93 -2.41 13.20 6.50
CA SER A 93 -3.57 12.35 6.26
C SER A 93 -3.85 11.41 7.44
N VAL A 94 -2.85 10.75 7.99
CA VAL A 94 -3.02 9.87 9.15
C VAL A 94 -3.57 10.58 10.38
N ALA A 95 -3.18 11.84 10.57
CA ALA A 95 -3.67 12.66 11.68
C ALA A 95 -5.04 13.31 11.42
N GLY A 96 -5.39 13.57 10.16
CA GLY A 96 -6.55 14.39 9.78
C GLY A 96 -7.75 13.63 9.24
N GLN A 97 -7.58 12.38 8.77
CA GLN A 97 -8.67 11.60 8.17
C GLN A 97 -9.32 10.67 9.19
N GLY A 98 -10.59 10.91 9.52
CA GLY A 98 -11.35 10.16 10.52
C GLY A 98 -11.44 8.65 10.26
N ILE A 99 -11.37 8.22 8.99
CA ILE A 99 -11.38 6.80 8.61
C ILE A 99 -10.19 6.03 9.20
N VAL A 100 -9.05 6.67 9.43
CA VAL A 100 -7.90 6.03 10.10
C VAL A 100 -8.26 5.62 11.52
N TYR A 101 -8.96 6.50 12.25
CA TYR A 101 -9.45 6.21 13.59
C TYR A 101 -10.43 5.03 13.58
N GLU A 102 -11.36 5.01 12.62
CA GLU A 102 -12.34 3.92 12.49
C GLU A 102 -11.67 2.57 12.20
N VAL A 103 -10.71 2.54 11.29
CA VAL A 103 -9.94 1.32 10.96
C VAL A 103 -9.16 0.81 12.18
N ILE A 104 -8.46 1.71 12.90
CA ILE A 104 -7.72 1.34 14.12
C ILE A 104 -8.65 0.78 15.19
N GLN A 105 -9.85 1.33 15.37
CA GLN A 105 -10.83 0.81 16.32
C GLN A 105 -11.31 -0.60 15.98
N MET A 106 -11.25 -1.01 14.71
CA MET A 106 -11.60 -2.37 14.30
C MET A 106 -10.46 -3.39 14.45
N ALA A 107 -9.22 -2.95 14.59
CA ALA A 107 -8.01 -3.78 14.49
C ALA A 107 -8.01 -5.02 15.39
N ASN A 108 -8.56 -4.92 16.59
CA ASN A 108 -8.60 -6.02 17.57
C ASN A 108 -9.97 -6.70 17.71
N LEU A 109 -10.96 -6.31 16.89
CA LEU A 109 -12.27 -6.95 16.91
C LEU A 109 -12.25 -8.30 16.19
N GLU A 110 -12.93 -9.30 16.77
CA GLU A 110 -12.89 -10.68 16.27
C GLU A 110 -13.26 -10.82 14.79
N GLY A 111 -14.24 -10.05 14.32
CA GLY A 111 -14.66 -10.07 12.92
C GLY A 111 -13.75 -9.34 11.94
N TYR A 112 -12.80 -8.52 12.42
CA TYR A 112 -12.00 -7.61 11.59
C TYR A 112 -10.49 -7.81 11.71
N LYS A 113 -10.01 -8.35 12.83
CA LYS A 113 -8.57 -8.49 13.10
C LYS A 113 -7.82 -9.23 12.00
N THR A 114 -6.64 -8.74 11.67
CA THR A 114 -5.73 -9.30 10.65
C THR A 114 -4.41 -9.80 11.24
N GLY A 115 -4.29 -9.86 12.57
CA GLY A 115 -3.07 -10.22 13.26
C GLY A 115 -2.06 -9.06 13.33
N GLY A 116 -2.56 -7.83 13.26
CA GLY A 116 -1.80 -6.59 13.34
C GLY A 116 -1.36 -6.05 11.99
N THR A 117 -1.34 -4.73 11.88
CA THR A 117 -0.96 -3.95 10.70
C THR A 117 0.31 -3.17 10.97
N ILE A 118 1.19 -3.08 9.99
CA ILE A 118 2.35 -2.20 10.03
C ILE A 118 1.99 -0.88 9.35
N HIS A 119 1.99 0.21 10.12
CA HIS A 119 1.71 1.55 9.65
C HIS A 119 3.03 2.30 9.43
N LEU A 120 3.37 2.57 8.17
CA LEU A 120 4.52 3.38 7.80
C LEU A 120 4.07 4.82 7.55
N VAL A 121 4.45 5.74 8.42
CA VAL A 121 4.08 7.15 8.27
C VAL A 121 5.24 7.93 7.68
N ILE A 122 5.10 8.37 6.44
CA ILE A 122 6.06 9.23 5.76
C ILE A 122 5.84 10.66 6.24
N ASN A 123 6.47 10.99 7.36
CA ASN A 123 6.32 12.27 8.04
C ASN A 123 7.21 13.31 7.38
N ASN A 124 6.74 13.87 6.27
CA ASN A 124 7.44 14.91 5.55
C ASN A 124 7.15 16.33 6.08
N GLN A 125 6.39 16.44 7.18
CA GLN A 125 6.15 17.67 7.95
C GLN A 125 5.31 18.74 7.22
N ILE A 126 4.67 18.37 6.11
CA ILE A 126 3.82 19.28 5.33
C ILE A 126 2.66 18.54 4.70
N GLY A 127 1.44 19.05 4.83
CA GLY A 127 0.24 18.56 4.15
C GLY A 127 -0.20 19.51 3.06
N PHE A 128 -0.14 19.14 1.78
CA PHE A 128 -0.33 20.04 0.64
C PHE A 128 0.57 21.28 0.77
N THR A 129 0.07 22.38 1.30
CA THR A 129 0.82 23.64 1.55
C THR A 129 0.88 24.00 3.04
N THR A 130 0.27 23.19 3.93
CA THR A 130 0.13 23.48 5.35
C THR A 130 1.26 22.87 6.16
N ASN A 131 1.95 23.67 6.97
CA ASN A 131 2.98 23.21 7.89
C ASN A 131 2.36 22.32 8.99
N TYR A 132 3.10 21.34 9.48
CA TYR A 132 2.62 20.43 10.52
C TYR A 132 2.17 21.15 11.81
N LYS A 133 2.76 22.30 12.15
CA LYS A 133 2.41 23.11 13.31
C LYS A 133 1.00 23.69 13.22
N ASP A 134 0.52 23.90 12.00
CA ASP A 134 -0.79 24.47 11.72
C ASP A 134 -1.82 23.37 11.34
N ALA A 135 -1.35 22.13 11.17
CA ALA A 135 -2.17 21.02 10.67
C ALA A 135 -2.78 20.15 11.77
N ARG A 136 -2.18 20.11 12.97
CA ARG A 136 -2.64 19.25 14.06
C ARG A 136 -2.29 19.81 15.43
N SER A 137 -3.13 19.49 16.42
CA SER A 137 -2.91 19.87 17.83
C SER A 137 -2.01 18.87 18.57
N SER A 138 -1.93 17.61 18.12
CA SER A 138 -1.06 16.60 18.70
C SER A 138 0.42 16.87 18.41
N THR A 139 1.30 16.48 19.31
CA THR A 139 2.75 16.60 19.11
C THR A 139 3.22 15.73 17.95
N TYR A 140 2.76 14.49 17.90
CA TYR A 140 3.11 13.54 16.85
C TYR A 140 1.91 13.24 15.94
N CYS A 141 2.14 13.07 14.65
CA CYS A 141 1.10 12.63 13.72
C CYS A 141 0.60 11.22 14.05
N THR A 142 1.44 10.43 14.69
CA THR A 142 1.18 9.05 15.13
C THR A 142 0.54 8.96 16.51
N ASP A 143 0.12 10.07 17.13
CA ASP A 143 -0.57 10.02 18.42
C ASP A 143 -1.90 9.23 18.38
N ILE A 144 -2.45 9.02 17.20
CA ILE A 144 -3.60 8.14 16.98
C ILE A 144 -3.32 6.67 17.39
N ALA A 145 -2.08 6.20 17.37
CA ALA A 145 -1.70 4.87 17.83
C ALA A 145 -1.98 4.65 19.32
N LYS A 146 -2.07 5.72 20.10
CA LYS A 146 -2.40 5.67 21.54
C LYS A 146 -3.81 5.14 21.81
N VAL A 147 -4.71 5.23 20.84
CA VAL A 147 -6.09 4.73 20.93
C VAL A 147 -6.13 3.23 21.23
N THR A 148 -5.25 2.47 20.60
CA THR A 148 -5.12 1.01 20.78
C THR A 148 -3.88 0.60 21.56
N LEU A 149 -3.16 1.55 22.14
CA LEU A 149 -1.88 1.33 22.82
C LEU A 149 -0.85 0.63 21.94
N SER A 150 -0.90 0.89 20.64
CA SER A 150 0.05 0.36 19.67
C SER A 150 1.40 1.07 19.83
N PRO A 151 2.54 0.35 19.77
CA PRO A 151 3.85 0.97 19.86
C PRO A 151 4.12 1.87 18.64
N VAL A 152 4.90 2.92 18.86
CA VAL A 152 5.36 3.85 17.85
C VAL A 152 6.87 3.94 17.87
N PHE A 153 7.52 3.72 16.74
CA PHE A 153 8.95 3.95 16.56
C PHE A 153 9.13 5.26 15.80
N HIS A 154 9.78 6.24 16.40
CA HIS A 154 10.18 7.48 15.73
C HIS A 154 11.59 7.31 15.17
N VAL A 155 11.73 7.41 13.85
CA VAL A 155 12.98 7.16 13.13
C VAL A 155 13.35 8.35 12.27
N ASN A 156 14.60 8.78 12.34
CA ASN A 156 15.12 9.73 11.38
C ASN A 156 15.25 9.08 10.00
N GLY A 157 14.54 9.59 9.00
CA GLY A 157 14.55 9.06 7.63
C GLY A 157 15.90 9.18 6.90
N ASP A 158 16.85 9.98 7.44
CA ASP A 158 18.22 10.04 6.93
C ASP A 158 19.09 8.87 7.44
N ASP A 159 18.68 8.18 8.50
CA ASP A 159 19.39 7.01 9.04
C ASP A 159 18.76 5.71 8.51
N VAL A 160 19.29 5.26 7.37
CA VAL A 160 18.78 4.06 6.66
C VAL A 160 18.90 2.80 7.51
N GLU A 161 19.99 2.66 8.29
CA GLU A 161 20.20 1.48 9.13
C GLU A 161 19.23 1.43 10.32
N ALA A 162 19.01 2.58 10.97
CA ALA A 162 18.02 2.69 12.04
C ALA A 162 16.61 2.38 11.52
N LEU A 163 16.29 2.81 10.28
CA LEU A 163 15.00 2.51 9.65
C LEU A 163 14.84 1.00 9.39
N VAL A 164 15.85 0.33 8.84
CA VAL A 164 15.82 -1.12 8.63
C VAL A 164 15.68 -1.87 9.96
N TYR A 165 16.40 -1.44 10.99
CA TYR A 165 16.30 -2.02 12.32
C TYR A 165 14.88 -1.86 12.91
N ALA A 166 14.31 -0.66 12.82
CA ALA A 166 12.95 -0.39 13.32
C ALA A 166 11.89 -1.22 12.57
N ILE A 167 12.01 -1.40 11.25
CA ILE A 167 11.11 -2.23 10.45
C ILE A 167 11.18 -3.70 10.87
N ASN A 168 12.39 -4.24 11.08
CA ASN A 168 12.57 -5.61 11.56
C ASN A 168 11.94 -5.80 12.95
N LEU A 169 12.19 -4.87 13.88
CA LEU A 169 11.62 -4.90 15.21
C LEU A 169 10.09 -4.80 15.19
N ALA A 170 9.54 -3.94 14.33
CA ALA A 170 8.10 -3.81 14.13
C ALA A 170 7.48 -5.12 13.61
N MET A 171 8.14 -5.77 12.67
CA MET A 171 7.68 -7.05 12.13
C MET A 171 7.72 -8.17 13.18
N GLU A 172 8.80 -8.26 13.97
CA GLU A 172 8.90 -9.19 15.08
C GLU A 172 7.82 -8.94 16.14
N TYR A 173 7.59 -7.68 16.50
CA TYR A 173 6.54 -7.28 17.42
C TYR A 173 5.16 -7.73 16.92
N ARG A 174 4.83 -7.37 15.67
CA ARG A 174 3.58 -7.77 15.01
C ARG A 174 3.39 -9.27 15.02
N GLN A 175 4.40 -10.03 14.63
CA GLN A 175 4.34 -11.49 14.58
C GLN A 175 4.13 -12.12 15.95
N LYS A 176 4.75 -11.55 16.99
CA LYS A 176 4.67 -12.07 18.37
C LYS A 176 3.38 -11.68 19.07
N TYR A 177 2.97 -10.41 18.96
CA TYR A 177 1.88 -9.84 19.75
C TYR A 177 0.56 -9.68 18.99
N LYS A 178 0.57 -9.86 17.66
CA LYS A 178 -0.61 -9.77 16.80
C LYS A 178 -1.35 -8.45 16.94
N ASN A 179 -0.61 -7.36 17.07
CA ASN A 179 -1.12 -6.01 17.25
C ASN A 179 -0.49 -5.05 16.24
N ASP A 180 -1.16 -3.93 16.01
CA ASP A 180 -0.67 -2.88 15.13
C ASP A 180 0.63 -2.27 15.66
N VAL A 181 1.45 -1.76 14.76
CA VAL A 181 2.68 -1.04 15.08
C VAL A 181 2.87 0.11 14.09
N PHE A 182 3.30 1.25 14.60
CA PHE A 182 3.52 2.45 13.81
C PHE A 182 5.01 2.77 13.72
N ILE A 183 5.45 3.18 12.54
CA ILE A 183 6.80 3.69 12.30
C ILE A 183 6.65 5.10 11.73
N ASP A 184 6.99 6.10 12.54
CA ASP A 184 7.03 7.52 12.17
C ASP A 184 8.40 7.81 11.55
N ILE A 185 8.44 7.91 10.23
CA ILE A 185 9.65 8.15 9.44
C ILE A 185 9.76 9.65 9.20
N LEU A 186 10.53 10.33 10.06
CA LEU A 186 10.75 11.78 9.95
C LEU A 186 11.62 12.08 8.74
N CYS A 187 11.04 12.79 7.78
CA CYS A 187 11.70 13.13 6.52
C CYS A 187 11.24 14.51 6.02
N TYR A 188 11.46 14.79 4.75
CA TYR A 188 11.02 16.02 4.10
C TYR A 188 10.54 15.74 2.67
N ARG A 189 9.68 16.59 2.15
CA ARG A 189 9.25 16.58 0.74
C ARG A 189 10.12 17.55 -0.04
N ARG A 190 10.86 17.07 -1.02
CA ARG A 190 11.80 17.88 -1.79
C ARG A 190 11.13 18.80 -2.80
N PHE A 191 10.08 18.34 -3.45
CA PHE A 191 9.36 19.05 -4.50
C PHE A 191 8.00 19.54 -4.01
N GLY A 192 7.25 20.26 -4.86
CA GLY A 192 5.88 20.65 -4.59
C GLY A 192 4.93 19.45 -4.44
N HIS A 193 3.68 19.75 -4.11
CA HIS A 193 2.64 18.73 -4.00
C HIS A 193 2.34 18.06 -5.34
N ASN A 194 2.40 18.84 -6.41
CA ASN A 194 2.27 18.41 -7.79
C ASN A 194 3.21 19.24 -8.69
N GLU A 195 3.18 19.00 -9.98
CA GLU A 195 4.07 19.63 -10.97
C GLU A 195 3.87 21.14 -11.10
N ALA A 196 2.69 21.66 -10.74
CA ALA A 196 2.36 23.10 -10.81
C ALA A 196 2.59 23.84 -9.49
N ASP A 197 2.88 23.13 -8.38
CA ASP A 197 3.07 23.72 -7.07
C ASP A 197 4.52 24.18 -6.87
N GLU A 198 4.71 25.49 -6.64
CA GLU A 198 5.99 26.04 -6.18
C GLU A 198 5.96 26.19 -4.64
N PRO A 199 6.54 25.23 -3.91
CA PRO A 199 6.36 25.16 -2.46
C PRO A 199 7.01 26.32 -1.69
N LYS A 200 7.93 27.08 -2.31
CA LYS A 200 8.54 28.26 -1.69
C LYS A 200 7.56 29.41 -1.53
N PHE A 201 6.47 29.43 -2.29
CA PHE A 201 5.45 30.47 -2.15
C PHE A 201 4.72 30.38 -0.81
N THR A 202 4.52 29.18 -0.29
CA THR A 202 3.81 28.95 0.97
C THR A 202 4.73 28.65 2.13
N GLN A 203 5.89 28.00 1.87
CA GLN A 203 6.84 27.54 2.91
C GLN A 203 8.29 27.95 2.60
N PRO A 204 8.58 29.25 2.48
CA PRO A 204 9.91 29.72 2.02
C PRO A 204 11.05 29.33 2.97
N LEU A 205 10.83 29.36 4.28
CA LEU A 205 11.86 29.03 5.27
C LEU A 205 12.17 27.53 5.30
N LEU A 206 11.13 26.70 5.24
CA LEU A 206 11.27 25.24 5.20
C LEU A 206 12.04 24.83 3.95
N TYR A 207 11.66 25.31 2.78
CA TYR A 207 12.32 24.92 1.53
C TYR A 207 13.73 25.50 1.38
N LYS A 208 14.02 26.63 2.01
CA LYS A 208 15.40 27.14 2.12
C LYS A 208 16.28 26.21 2.96
N ALA A 209 15.73 25.56 3.98
CA ALA A 209 16.43 24.55 4.77
C ALA A 209 16.61 23.25 3.97
N ILE A 210 15.55 22.77 3.31
CA ILE A 210 15.56 21.56 2.47
C ILE A 210 16.61 21.64 1.34
N GLU A 211 16.73 22.80 0.69
CA GLU A 211 17.72 23.00 -0.39
C GLU A 211 19.17 22.78 0.07
N LYS A 212 19.45 23.02 1.34
CA LYS A 212 20.79 22.86 1.93
C LYS A 212 21.00 21.49 2.55
N HIS A 213 19.93 20.71 2.69
CA HIS A 213 19.99 19.39 3.30
C HIS A 213 20.44 18.35 2.26
N ALA A 214 21.46 17.56 2.60
CA ALA A 214 21.88 16.45 1.77
C ALA A 214 20.78 15.37 1.73
N ASN A 215 20.61 14.69 0.60
CA ASN A 215 19.64 13.60 0.55
C ASN A 215 20.12 12.36 1.34
N PRO A 216 19.20 11.49 1.78
CA PRO A 216 19.55 10.32 2.60
C PRO A 216 20.62 9.42 1.97
N ARG A 217 20.63 9.27 0.63
CA ARG A 217 21.64 8.48 -0.07
C ARG A 217 23.03 9.06 0.12
N ASP A 218 23.18 10.37 -0.06
CA ASP A 218 24.47 11.03 0.04
C ASP A 218 25.00 11.04 1.48
N ILE A 219 24.09 11.21 2.46
CA ILE A 219 24.41 11.08 3.89
C ILE A 219 24.93 9.66 4.19
N TYR A 220 24.25 8.63 3.67
CA TYR A 220 24.64 7.24 3.89
C TYR A 220 25.95 6.89 3.20
N ILE A 221 26.16 7.31 1.95
CA ILE A 221 27.44 7.16 1.24
C ILE A 221 28.58 7.80 2.05
N GLN A 222 28.37 9.01 2.56
CA GLN A 222 29.39 9.70 3.36
C GLN A 222 29.69 8.93 4.65
N LYS A 223 28.66 8.41 5.33
CA LYS A 223 28.82 7.58 6.53
C LYS A 223 29.68 6.36 6.24
N LEU A 224 29.36 5.58 5.21
CA LEU A 224 30.08 4.36 4.83
C LEU A 224 31.50 4.65 4.34
N THR A 225 31.70 5.76 3.63
CA THR A 225 33.04 6.17 3.19
C THR A 225 33.93 6.57 4.37
N ASN A 226 33.36 7.31 5.34
CA ASN A 226 34.10 7.75 6.52
C ASN A 226 34.45 6.58 7.47
N SER A 227 33.60 5.54 7.51
CA SER A 227 33.89 4.31 8.28
C SER A 227 34.84 3.34 7.56
N GLY A 228 35.14 3.60 6.28
CA GLY A 228 35.98 2.72 5.46
C GLY A 228 35.29 1.49 4.91
N GLU A 229 33.97 1.42 5.04
CA GLU A 229 33.15 0.31 4.53
C GLU A 229 32.83 0.44 3.05
N LEU A 230 32.92 1.66 2.50
CA LEU A 230 32.72 1.95 1.09
C LEU A 230 33.91 2.71 0.52
N GLU A 231 34.45 2.22 -0.60
CA GLU A 231 35.49 2.92 -1.36
C GLU A 231 34.90 4.18 -2.02
N ALA A 232 35.58 5.31 -1.85
CA ALA A 232 35.09 6.63 -2.26
C ALA A 232 34.75 6.76 -3.77
N GLY A 233 35.39 5.95 -4.63
CA GLY A 233 35.12 5.91 -6.08
C GLY A 233 33.91 5.10 -6.47
N LEU A 234 33.61 4.04 -5.73
CA LEU A 234 32.60 3.03 -6.07
C LEU A 234 31.18 3.61 -6.15
N ALA A 235 30.82 4.49 -5.22
CA ALA A 235 29.48 5.11 -5.23
C ALA A 235 29.22 5.93 -6.50
N LYS A 236 30.23 6.62 -7.02
CA LYS A 236 30.12 7.38 -8.27
C LYS A 236 30.03 6.48 -9.49
N GLU A 237 30.77 5.37 -9.47
CA GLU A 237 30.70 4.37 -10.54
C GLU A 237 29.33 3.72 -10.61
N MET A 238 28.79 3.26 -9.48
CA MET A 238 27.43 2.72 -9.38
C MET A 238 26.37 3.72 -9.85
N GLU A 239 26.52 5.00 -9.50
CA GLU A 239 25.58 6.04 -9.97
C GLU A 239 25.65 6.22 -11.49
N LYS A 240 26.85 6.20 -12.07
CA LYS A 240 27.05 6.31 -13.51
C LYS A 240 26.44 5.12 -14.25
N GLU A 241 26.68 3.91 -13.77
CA GLU A 241 26.10 2.68 -14.33
C GLU A 241 24.58 2.70 -14.27
N PHE A 242 24.03 3.08 -13.10
CA PHE A 242 22.57 3.15 -12.94
C PHE A 242 21.93 4.21 -13.84
N LYS A 243 22.56 5.39 -13.98
CA LYS A 243 22.08 6.42 -14.93
C LYS A 243 22.15 5.92 -16.37
N GLY A 244 23.21 5.17 -16.73
CA GLY A 244 23.34 4.52 -18.04
C GLY A 244 22.20 3.54 -18.30
N LEU A 245 21.90 2.68 -17.34
CA LEU A 245 20.77 1.74 -17.40
C LEU A 245 19.45 2.47 -17.59
N LEU A 246 19.17 3.50 -16.79
CA LEU A 246 17.92 4.27 -16.92
C LEU A 246 17.78 4.92 -18.28
N GLN A 247 18.89 5.48 -18.82
CA GLN A 247 18.88 6.10 -20.16
C GLN A 247 18.62 5.07 -21.26
N GLU A 248 19.22 3.88 -21.17
CA GLU A 248 18.96 2.77 -22.10
C GLU A 248 17.49 2.37 -22.08
N ARG A 249 16.90 2.16 -20.91
CA ARG A 249 15.46 1.79 -20.76
C ARG A 249 14.51 2.89 -21.22
N LEU A 250 14.89 4.16 -21.04
CA LEU A 250 14.14 5.29 -21.59
C LEU A 250 14.17 5.28 -23.12
N ASN A 251 15.33 5.02 -23.74
CA ASN A 251 15.45 4.94 -25.19
C ASN A 251 14.62 3.79 -25.75
N GLU A 252 14.69 2.60 -25.12
CA GLU A 252 13.83 1.46 -25.49
C GLU A 252 12.34 1.80 -25.37
N ALA A 253 11.93 2.52 -24.32
CA ALA A 253 10.55 2.94 -24.12
C ALA A 253 10.09 3.90 -25.24
N LYS A 254 10.97 4.80 -25.70
CA LYS A 254 10.66 5.74 -26.81
C LYS A 254 10.46 5.05 -28.17
N GLU A 255 11.10 3.91 -28.38
CA GLU A 255 10.95 3.11 -29.62
C GLU A 255 9.66 2.29 -29.66
N ILE A 256 8.99 2.11 -28.53
CA ILE A 256 7.72 1.37 -28.47
C ILE A 256 6.63 2.20 -29.14
N THR A 257 6.00 1.63 -30.17
CA THR A 257 4.91 2.28 -30.91
C THR A 257 3.54 1.99 -30.31
N SER A 258 3.37 0.89 -29.58
CA SER A 258 2.14 0.50 -28.90
C SER A 258 2.49 -0.40 -27.71
N THR A 259 2.05 -0.03 -26.52
CA THR A 259 2.14 -0.88 -25.32
C THR A 259 0.76 -1.39 -24.98
N TYR A 260 0.29 -2.39 -25.70
CA TYR A 260 -0.78 -3.22 -25.19
C TYR A 260 -0.13 -4.19 -24.18
N HIS A 261 -0.23 -3.91 -22.91
CA HIS A 261 0.08 -4.90 -21.90
C HIS A 261 -1.11 -5.84 -21.79
N ASP A 262 -0.95 -7.06 -22.25
CA ASP A 262 -1.84 -8.14 -21.86
C ASP A 262 -1.88 -8.19 -20.33
N VAL A 263 -3.00 -7.80 -19.76
CA VAL A 263 -3.22 -7.92 -18.32
C VAL A 263 -3.31 -9.42 -18.04
N LYS A 264 -2.20 -10.01 -17.63
CA LYS A 264 -2.17 -11.41 -17.22
C LYS A 264 -2.65 -11.50 -15.78
N PHE A 265 -3.85 -12.02 -15.63
CA PHE A 265 -4.35 -12.41 -14.32
C PHE A 265 -3.62 -13.70 -13.88
N GLY A 266 -3.21 -13.75 -12.60
CA GLY A 266 -2.51 -14.91 -12.03
C GLY A 266 -3.37 -15.70 -11.03
N GLY A 267 -2.94 -16.91 -10.69
CA GLY A 267 -3.60 -17.75 -9.71
C GLY A 267 -5.04 -18.11 -10.08
N ALA A 268 -6.00 -17.87 -9.18
CA ALA A 268 -7.42 -18.17 -9.40
C ALA A 268 -8.07 -17.32 -10.51
N TRP A 269 -7.38 -16.31 -11.02
CA TRP A 269 -7.85 -15.39 -12.05
C TRP A 269 -7.21 -15.63 -13.42
N SER A 270 -6.39 -16.69 -13.55
CA SER A 270 -5.63 -17.00 -14.79
C SER A 270 -6.51 -17.15 -16.03
N ASP A 271 -7.76 -17.59 -15.85
CA ASP A 271 -8.71 -17.82 -16.94
C ASP A 271 -9.54 -16.58 -17.30
N MET A 272 -9.32 -15.47 -16.58
CA MET A 272 -9.99 -14.21 -16.87
C MET A 272 -9.27 -13.42 -17.97
N ARG A 273 -10.06 -12.73 -18.76
CA ARG A 273 -9.61 -11.81 -19.81
C ARG A 273 -10.40 -10.51 -19.76
N LEU A 274 -9.89 -9.49 -20.37
CA LEU A 274 -10.68 -8.29 -20.62
C LEU A 274 -11.85 -8.59 -21.55
N ALA A 275 -12.99 -7.92 -21.31
CA ALA A 275 -14.15 -8.02 -22.19
C ALA A 275 -13.86 -7.40 -23.55
N THR A 276 -14.46 -7.98 -24.58
CA THR A 276 -14.50 -7.44 -25.96
C THR A 276 -15.93 -7.00 -26.27
N GLU A 277 -16.16 -6.25 -27.35
CA GLU A 277 -17.52 -5.84 -27.74
C GLU A 277 -18.48 -7.02 -27.91
N LYS A 278 -17.99 -8.16 -28.40
CA LYS A 278 -18.79 -9.38 -28.53
C LYS A 278 -19.37 -9.92 -27.20
N ASP A 279 -18.71 -9.62 -26.10
CA ASP A 279 -19.19 -10.07 -24.78
C ASP A 279 -20.44 -9.31 -24.32
N PHE A 280 -20.74 -8.17 -24.94
CA PHE A 280 -21.92 -7.36 -24.67
C PHE A 280 -23.08 -7.64 -25.63
N GLU A 281 -22.90 -8.47 -26.66
CA GLU A 281 -23.95 -8.87 -27.59
C GLU A 281 -24.92 -9.87 -26.97
N THR A 282 -24.49 -10.64 -25.98
CA THR A 282 -25.27 -11.66 -25.29
C THR A 282 -25.10 -11.57 -23.78
N SER A 283 -26.19 -11.76 -23.05
CA SER A 283 -26.11 -11.84 -21.59
C SER A 283 -25.56 -13.20 -21.16
N PRO A 284 -24.57 -13.25 -20.24
CA PRO A 284 -24.11 -14.49 -19.68
C PRO A 284 -25.20 -15.17 -18.85
N ASN A 285 -25.16 -16.50 -18.78
CA ASN A 285 -26.07 -17.24 -17.91
C ASN A 285 -25.68 -17.03 -16.45
N THR A 286 -26.47 -16.24 -15.72
CA THR A 286 -26.30 -15.98 -14.28
C THR A 286 -27.25 -16.79 -13.41
N ALA A 287 -27.99 -17.74 -13.99
CA ALA A 287 -28.95 -18.58 -13.26
C ALA A 287 -28.23 -19.47 -12.23
N VAL A 288 -28.79 -19.54 -11.05
CA VAL A 288 -28.34 -20.42 -9.98
C VAL A 288 -29.23 -21.67 -9.96
N LYS A 289 -28.65 -22.84 -9.75
CA LYS A 289 -29.39 -24.10 -9.68
C LYS A 289 -30.41 -24.03 -8.57
N LYS A 290 -31.65 -24.57 -8.84
CA LYS A 290 -32.74 -24.58 -7.88
C LYS A 290 -32.37 -25.25 -6.56
N GLU A 291 -31.59 -26.31 -6.61
CA GLU A 291 -31.13 -27.05 -5.43
C GLU A 291 -30.26 -26.15 -4.51
N THR A 292 -29.37 -25.38 -5.10
CA THR A 292 -28.55 -24.39 -4.36
C THR A 292 -29.39 -23.31 -3.70
N LEU A 293 -30.41 -22.79 -4.44
CA LEU A 293 -31.32 -21.79 -3.89
C LEU A 293 -32.14 -22.35 -2.73
N LEU A 294 -32.62 -23.61 -2.86
CA LEU A 294 -33.36 -24.28 -1.79
C LEU A 294 -32.48 -24.55 -0.57
N GLU A 295 -31.23 -24.93 -0.76
CA GLU A 295 -30.29 -25.12 0.34
C GLU A 295 -30.00 -23.81 1.07
N VAL A 296 -29.75 -22.72 0.34
CA VAL A 296 -29.56 -21.38 0.93
C VAL A 296 -30.82 -20.95 1.69
N ALA A 297 -31.97 -21.06 1.05
CA ALA A 297 -33.27 -20.72 1.69
C ALA A 297 -33.47 -21.49 3.00
N LYS A 298 -33.21 -22.80 2.98
CA LYS A 298 -33.31 -23.64 4.19
C LYS A 298 -32.34 -23.19 5.29
N ARG A 299 -31.08 -22.85 4.93
CA ARG A 299 -30.07 -22.40 5.90
C ARG A 299 -30.45 -21.09 6.57
N ILE A 300 -30.96 -20.11 5.82
CA ILE A 300 -31.32 -18.80 6.35
C ILE A 300 -32.66 -18.77 7.06
N SER A 301 -33.56 -19.75 6.80
CA SER A 301 -34.85 -19.88 7.43
C SER A 301 -34.92 -20.91 8.55
N THR A 302 -33.81 -21.50 8.95
CA THR A 302 -33.76 -22.52 10.00
C THR A 302 -32.82 -22.12 11.11
N LEU A 303 -33.31 -22.07 12.34
CA LEU A 303 -32.45 -21.80 13.51
C LEU A 303 -31.49 -22.96 13.78
N PRO A 304 -30.20 -22.69 14.10
CA PRO A 304 -29.26 -23.71 14.50
C PRO A 304 -29.72 -24.46 15.76
N LYS A 305 -29.72 -25.80 15.71
CA LYS A 305 -30.19 -26.66 16.81
C LYS A 305 -29.29 -26.70 18.04
N ASP A 306 -28.05 -26.32 17.87
CA ASP A 306 -26.99 -26.30 18.90
C ASP A 306 -26.98 -25.01 19.72
N LYS A 307 -27.87 -24.05 19.40
CA LYS A 307 -27.95 -22.74 20.07
C LYS A 307 -29.31 -22.53 20.69
N LYS A 308 -29.35 -21.78 21.80
CA LYS A 308 -30.58 -21.34 22.44
C LYS A 308 -30.94 -19.94 21.97
N PHE A 309 -32.15 -19.75 21.57
CA PHE A 309 -32.68 -18.46 21.10
C PHE A 309 -33.72 -17.89 22.07
N PHE A 310 -33.92 -16.59 22.00
CA PHE A 310 -35.05 -15.97 22.69
C PHE A 310 -36.37 -16.39 22.01
N LYS A 311 -37.41 -16.67 22.78
CA LYS A 311 -38.74 -17.05 22.28
C LYS A 311 -39.28 -16.14 21.18
N LYS A 312 -38.95 -14.84 21.25
CA LYS A 312 -39.37 -13.89 20.21
C LYS A 312 -38.67 -14.16 18.86
N ILE A 313 -37.45 -14.65 18.88
CA ILE A 313 -36.70 -15.01 17.65
C ILE A 313 -37.28 -16.32 17.09
N GLU A 314 -37.49 -17.33 17.96
CA GLU A 314 -38.13 -18.59 17.54
C GLU A 314 -39.44 -18.34 16.82
N LYS A 315 -40.31 -17.51 17.41
CA LYS A 315 -41.59 -17.13 16.82
C LYS A 315 -41.49 -16.46 15.44
N LEU A 316 -40.46 -15.62 15.22
CA LEU A 316 -40.20 -14.97 13.91
C LEU A 316 -39.75 -15.95 12.82
N PHE A 317 -39.20 -17.09 13.20
CA PHE A 317 -38.80 -18.14 12.25
C PHE A 317 -39.92 -19.14 11.98
N ASP A 318 -40.97 -19.20 12.83
CA ASP A 318 -42.14 -20.04 12.66
C ASP A 318 -43.21 -19.36 11.80
N GLU A 319 -43.21 -18.04 11.69
CA GLU A 319 -44.06 -17.21 10.82
C GLU A 319 -43.48 -17.13 9.39
#